data_36129440c167c19e4492eae353831ab2
#
_entry.id   36129440c167c19e4492eae353831ab2
#
_cell.length_a   1.000
_cell.length_b   1.000
_cell.length_c   1.000
_cell.angle_alpha   90.00
_cell.angle_beta   90.00
_cell.angle_gamma   90.00
#
_symmetry.space_group_name_H-M   'P 1'
#
loop_
_entity.id
_entity.type
_entity.pdbx_description
1 polymer ?
#
loop_
_entity_poly.entity_id
_entity_poly.type
_entity_poly.pdbx_seq_one_letter_code
_entity_poly.pdbx_strand_id
1 'polypeptide(L)'
;MDRRSFIFASGAFAASVAGGVPAPPPRLKVGIVSDTHIQDEASARHFEKALRYFRDCGVDAVMHVGDISDWGLVSAWRYAAEAWGRVFPGDKMPDGRKVVKLFTTGNHDFEGIKYWDQKEEMLANGYSEAELLVDNGIERQWERFFGEKFEPVIRKRVNGYDFITTHWNHRGDIAEWMSAHGGELDRTKPFFFFQHVNPDNTITAGCSGDRGVARRAFDGTPNAVVIGGHTHLSLTDGHQIWQGGFTAVGAASMSWSELPFGYENARQLNAPKDHVDEMPPLPCRFFQTVKQGMVMSVYDDRIVFEKRDFTNDCELDTPWVVPLPAAKSRPYAFDAHSASMAVPSFPDGAEVAARTVVGANRKGEMSVQMVLDFPSAVRGVVRAYDYEVRVVPECGDGEIVCRVASPTYNCGFAHECKEVRAVFSVRKLPHGVPYRLAVYPRNCFGRAGAPIRSQTRRSS
;
A
#
# COMPACT_ATOMS: atom_id res chain seq x y z
N MET A 1 -32.68 -16.83 -21.98
CA MET A 1 -31.61 -16.12 -22.66
C MET A 1 -30.31 -16.37 -21.92
N ASP A 2 -29.35 -16.81 -22.63
CA ASP A 2 -28.26 -17.70 -22.27
C ASP A 2 -27.15 -17.03 -21.41
N ARG A 3 -26.84 -17.63 -20.24
CA ARG A 3 -25.68 -17.32 -19.43
C ARG A 3 -24.52 -18.17 -19.93
N ARG A 4 -23.75 -17.68 -20.86
CA ARG A 4 -22.51 -18.37 -21.29
C ARG A 4 -21.28 -17.49 -21.05
N SER A 5 -20.46 -17.96 -20.10
CA SER A 5 -19.01 -18.07 -20.16
C SER A 5 -18.24 -16.81 -20.57
N PHE A 6 -17.91 -15.94 -19.60
CA PHE A 6 -16.70 -15.14 -19.71
C PHE A 6 -15.52 -15.99 -19.21
N ILE A 7 -14.78 -16.54 -20.13
CA ILE A 7 -13.46 -17.10 -19.89
C ILE A 7 -12.52 -15.93 -19.63
N PHE A 8 -12.00 -15.83 -18.41
CA PHE A 8 -10.95 -14.89 -18.06
C PHE A 8 -9.68 -15.28 -18.83
N ALA A 9 -9.38 -14.57 -19.90
CA ALA A 9 -8.04 -14.52 -20.44
C ALA A 9 -7.19 -13.72 -19.45
N SER A 10 -6.34 -14.38 -18.68
CA SER A 10 -5.23 -13.77 -17.96
C SER A 10 -4.34 -13.07 -18.97
N GLY A 11 -4.51 -11.75 -19.11
CA GLY A 11 -3.70 -10.91 -20.00
C GLY A 11 -2.30 -10.79 -19.44
N ALA A 12 -1.43 -11.73 -19.84
CA ALA A 12 -0.01 -11.48 -19.78
C ALA A 12 0.26 -10.25 -20.66
N PHE A 13 0.77 -9.18 -20.08
CA PHE A 13 1.36 -8.07 -20.83
C PHE A 13 2.61 -8.61 -21.53
N ALA A 14 2.42 -9.32 -22.63
CA ALA A 14 3.48 -9.63 -23.59
C ALA A 14 3.74 -8.34 -24.35
N ALA A 15 4.85 -7.68 -24.05
CA ALA A 15 5.44 -6.76 -25.01
C ALA A 15 5.57 -7.53 -26.33
N SER A 16 4.77 -7.16 -27.32
CA SER A 16 4.80 -7.74 -28.66
C SER A 16 6.14 -7.41 -29.34
N VAL A 17 7.09 -8.31 -29.15
CA VAL A 17 8.24 -8.40 -30.05
C VAL A 17 7.83 -9.37 -31.17
N ALA A 18 7.82 -8.90 -32.38
CA ALA A 18 7.50 -9.67 -33.55
C ALA A 18 8.33 -10.97 -33.59
N GLY A 19 7.68 -12.13 -33.67
CA GLY A 19 8.33 -13.43 -33.86
C GLY A 19 8.82 -14.10 -32.57
N GLY A 20 8.13 -14.00 -31.45
CA GLY A 20 8.66 -14.35 -30.14
C GLY A 20 8.44 -15.78 -29.70
N VAL A 21 9.52 -16.42 -29.28
CA VAL A 21 9.52 -17.53 -28.33
C VAL A 21 8.80 -17.07 -27.06
N PRO A 22 7.85 -17.85 -26.51
CA PRO A 22 7.20 -17.50 -25.23
C PRO A 22 8.25 -17.18 -24.16
N ALA A 23 8.04 -16.11 -23.41
CA ALA A 23 8.95 -15.77 -22.31
C ALA A 23 9.08 -16.99 -21.36
N PRO A 24 10.28 -17.32 -20.87
CA PRO A 24 10.44 -18.45 -19.97
C PRO A 24 9.57 -18.25 -18.71
N PRO A 25 9.04 -19.33 -18.12
CA PRO A 25 8.27 -19.22 -16.89
C PRO A 25 9.15 -18.68 -15.75
N PRO A 26 8.57 -18.00 -14.77
CA PRO A 26 9.33 -17.53 -13.61
C PRO A 26 9.89 -18.74 -12.82
N ARG A 27 11.04 -18.54 -12.20
CA ARG A 27 11.68 -19.51 -11.29
C ARG A 27 10.97 -19.62 -9.96
N LEU A 28 10.27 -18.57 -9.58
CA LEU A 28 9.56 -18.46 -8.31
C LEU A 28 8.40 -17.49 -8.46
N LYS A 29 7.25 -17.82 -7.87
CA LYS A 29 6.11 -16.91 -7.70
C LYS A 29 5.71 -16.82 -6.24
N VAL A 30 5.50 -15.61 -5.73
CA VAL A 30 5.06 -15.36 -4.35
C VAL A 30 3.89 -14.39 -4.35
N GLY A 31 2.77 -14.76 -3.72
CA GLY A 31 1.71 -13.82 -3.39
C GLY A 31 2.12 -13.00 -2.17
N ILE A 32 1.91 -11.69 -2.20
CA ILE A 32 2.31 -10.78 -1.11
C ILE A 32 1.09 -9.97 -0.68
N VAL A 33 0.80 -10.03 0.62
CA VAL A 33 -0.18 -9.19 1.32
C VAL A 33 0.37 -8.74 2.66
N SER A 34 -0.23 -7.70 3.22
CA SER A 34 0.08 -7.17 4.54
C SER A 34 -1.17 -6.55 5.17
N ASP A 35 -1.11 -6.30 6.46
CA ASP A 35 -2.07 -5.45 7.15
C ASP A 35 -3.54 -5.87 6.87
N THR A 36 -3.81 -7.16 7.10
CA THR A 36 -5.16 -7.70 6.92
C THR A 36 -6.13 -7.24 7.99
N HIS A 37 -5.63 -6.91 9.18
CA HIS A 37 -6.40 -6.42 10.32
C HIS A 37 -7.70 -7.21 10.52
N ILE A 38 -7.56 -8.53 10.60
CA ILE A 38 -8.71 -9.42 10.78
C ILE A 38 -9.32 -9.16 12.16
N GLN A 39 -10.61 -8.85 12.15
CA GLN A 39 -11.42 -8.64 13.35
C GLN A 39 -12.42 -9.80 13.54
N ASP A 40 -12.94 -10.29 12.41
CA ASP A 40 -14.02 -11.26 12.35
C ASP A 40 -13.91 -12.11 11.07
N GLU A 41 -14.86 -13.00 10.88
CA GLU A 41 -14.94 -13.83 9.67
C GLU A 41 -15.17 -13.00 8.39
N ALA A 42 -15.86 -11.85 8.49
CA ALA A 42 -16.13 -11.00 7.33
C ALA A 42 -14.86 -10.35 6.80
N SER A 43 -14.00 -9.84 7.70
CA SER A 43 -12.68 -9.31 7.34
C SER A 43 -11.73 -10.39 6.84
N ALA A 44 -11.77 -11.60 7.42
CA ALA A 44 -10.99 -12.75 6.96
C ALA A 44 -11.34 -13.19 5.53
N ARG A 45 -12.57 -12.96 5.06
CA ARG A 45 -12.94 -13.22 3.66
C ARG A 45 -12.17 -12.40 2.64
N HIS A 46 -11.68 -11.21 3.01
CA HIS A 46 -10.81 -10.44 2.15
C HIS A 46 -9.44 -11.10 1.98
N PHE A 47 -8.88 -11.63 3.05
CA PHE A 47 -7.65 -12.43 2.99
C PHE A 47 -7.87 -13.71 2.17
N GLU A 48 -8.95 -14.44 2.41
CA GLU A 48 -9.30 -15.62 1.62
C GLU A 48 -9.42 -15.32 0.12
N LYS A 49 -10.01 -14.18 -0.25
CA LYS A 49 -10.11 -13.71 -1.64
C LYS A 49 -8.72 -13.54 -2.28
N ALA A 50 -7.77 -12.93 -1.58
CA ALA A 50 -6.39 -12.80 -2.04
C ALA A 50 -5.72 -14.18 -2.19
N LEU A 51 -5.89 -15.07 -1.20
CA LEU A 51 -5.36 -16.43 -1.27
C LEU A 51 -5.89 -17.22 -2.48
N ARG A 52 -7.18 -17.11 -2.81
CA ARG A 52 -7.78 -17.73 -4.00
C ARG A 52 -7.14 -17.20 -5.29
N TYR A 53 -6.95 -15.89 -5.38
CA TYR A 53 -6.25 -15.28 -6.52
C TYR A 53 -4.80 -15.80 -6.64
N PHE A 54 -4.07 -15.88 -5.54
CA PHE A 54 -2.70 -16.41 -5.52
C PHE A 54 -2.65 -17.88 -5.93
N ARG A 55 -3.61 -18.69 -5.46
CA ARG A 55 -3.76 -20.06 -5.91
C ARG A 55 -3.94 -20.13 -7.44
N ASP A 56 -4.83 -19.30 -7.97
CA ASP A 56 -5.14 -19.30 -9.41
C ASP A 56 -3.95 -18.75 -10.24
N CYS A 57 -3.09 -17.90 -9.66
CA CYS A 57 -1.80 -17.50 -10.23
C CYS A 57 -0.71 -18.59 -10.14
N GLY A 58 -0.94 -19.67 -9.38
CA GLY A 58 0.01 -20.77 -9.25
C GLY A 58 1.25 -20.44 -8.44
N VAL A 59 1.11 -19.69 -7.31
CA VAL A 59 2.23 -19.29 -6.47
C VAL A 59 2.90 -20.46 -5.76
N ASP A 60 4.19 -20.34 -5.44
CA ASP A 60 4.98 -21.31 -4.66
C ASP A 60 4.95 -21.00 -3.17
N ALA A 61 4.68 -19.74 -2.82
CA ALA A 61 4.56 -19.27 -1.45
C ALA A 61 3.59 -18.08 -1.35
N VAL A 62 3.08 -17.83 -0.14
CA VAL A 62 2.37 -16.60 0.19
C VAL A 62 3.07 -15.92 1.35
N MET A 63 3.40 -14.64 1.16
CA MET A 63 4.00 -13.76 2.16
C MET A 63 2.92 -12.89 2.80
N HIS A 64 2.86 -12.89 4.14
CA HIS A 64 2.05 -11.97 4.93
C HIS A 64 2.98 -11.12 5.80
N VAL A 65 3.00 -9.81 5.56
CA VAL A 65 4.02 -8.91 6.10
C VAL A 65 3.58 -8.26 7.43
N GLY A 66 2.80 -8.98 8.24
CA GLY A 66 2.38 -8.55 9.59
C GLY A 66 1.02 -7.89 9.64
N ASP A 67 0.58 -7.56 10.86
CA ASP A 67 -0.76 -7.10 11.21
C ASP A 67 -1.85 -8.04 10.66
N ILE A 68 -1.73 -9.33 11.07
CA ILE A 68 -2.73 -10.36 10.75
C ILE A 68 -4.04 -10.03 11.47
N SER A 69 -3.95 -9.73 12.77
CA SER A 69 -5.07 -9.31 13.62
C SER A 69 -5.10 -7.79 13.78
N ASP A 70 -6.31 -7.21 13.92
CA ASP A 70 -6.46 -5.79 14.24
C ASP A 70 -6.23 -5.52 15.74
N TRP A 71 -6.63 -6.46 16.60
CA TRP A 71 -6.61 -6.29 18.06
C TRP A 71 -5.75 -7.30 18.81
N GLY A 72 -4.92 -8.08 18.09
CA GLY A 72 -4.11 -9.13 18.70
C GLY A 72 -4.92 -10.30 19.28
N LEU A 73 -6.10 -10.57 18.74
CA LEU A 73 -7.01 -11.60 19.23
C LEU A 73 -6.68 -12.98 18.65
N VAL A 74 -6.73 -13.99 19.49
CA VAL A 74 -6.59 -15.41 19.12
C VAL A 74 -7.63 -15.82 18.08
N SER A 75 -8.85 -15.28 18.16
CA SER A 75 -9.90 -15.53 17.17
C SER A 75 -9.53 -15.04 15.77
N ALA A 76 -8.83 -13.93 15.65
CA ALA A 76 -8.38 -13.39 14.35
C ALA A 76 -7.35 -14.32 13.68
N TRP A 77 -6.39 -14.84 14.43
CA TRP A 77 -5.44 -15.83 13.91
C TRP A 77 -6.12 -17.15 13.52
N ARG A 78 -7.13 -17.56 14.28
CA ARG A 78 -7.97 -18.72 13.90
C ARG A 78 -8.64 -18.47 12.55
N TYR A 79 -9.28 -17.31 12.34
CA TYR A 79 -9.92 -16.97 11.06
C TYR A 79 -8.91 -16.93 9.90
N ALA A 80 -7.70 -16.41 10.14
CA ALA A 80 -6.63 -16.42 9.13
C ALA A 80 -6.21 -17.85 8.76
N ALA A 81 -6.04 -18.73 9.76
CA ALA A 81 -5.68 -20.14 9.56
C ALA A 81 -6.78 -20.91 8.84
N GLU A 82 -8.05 -20.66 9.18
CA GLU A 82 -9.20 -21.27 8.50
C GLU A 82 -9.30 -20.81 7.03
N ALA A 83 -9.07 -19.52 6.75
CA ALA A 83 -9.02 -18.99 5.39
C ALA A 83 -7.92 -19.67 4.57
N TRP A 84 -6.74 -19.83 5.15
CA TRP A 84 -5.64 -20.56 4.55
C TRP A 84 -6.02 -22.02 4.26
N GLY A 85 -6.55 -22.73 5.27
CA GLY A 85 -6.93 -24.16 5.15
C GLY A 85 -8.01 -24.42 4.10
N ARG A 86 -8.94 -23.45 3.89
CA ARG A 86 -9.95 -23.54 2.82
C ARG A 86 -9.36 -23.40 1.41
N VAL A 87 -8.28 -22.64 1.25
CA VAL A 87 -7.67 -22.38 -0.07
C VAL A 87 -6.52 -23.33 -0.37
N PHE A 88 -5.69 -23.64 0.63
CA PHE A 88 -4.52 -24.51 0.53
C PHE A 88 -4.59 -25.66 1.55
N PRO A 89 -5.52 -26.60 1.39
CA PRO A 89 -5.67 -27.73 2.32
C PRO A 89 -4.37 -28.53 2.39
N GLY A 90 -3.85 -28.72 3.61
CA GLY A 90 -2.57 -29.40 3.84
C GLY A 90 -1.36 -28.68 3.25
N ASP A 91 -1.43 -27.35 3.12
CA ASP A 91 -0.39 -26.51 2.52
C ASP A 91 -0.07 -26.88 1.06
N LYS A 92 -1.09 -27.22 0.27
CA LYS A 92 -0.92 -27.69 -1.10
C LYS A 92 -1.78 -26.94 -2.10
N MET A 93 -1.23 -26.77 -3.29
CA MET A 93 -1.96 -26.41 -4.50
C MET A 93 -2.87 -27.56 -4.96
N PRO A 94 -3.89 -27.30 -5.82
CA PRO A 94 -4.72 -28.37 -6.40
C PRO A 94 -3.94 -29.44 -7.17
N ASP A 95 -2.77 -29.10 -7.71
CA ASP A 95 -1.86 -30.02 -8.40
C ASP A 95 -0.94 -30.83 -7.48
N GLY A 96 -1.08 -30.64 -6.15
CA GLY A 96 -0.33 -31.33 -5.11
C GLY A 96 1.02 -30.68 -4.72
N ARG A 97 1.48 -29.63 -5.44
CA ARG A 97 2.69 -28.90 -5.06
C ARG A 97 2.49 -28.22 -3.70
N LYS A 98 3.55 -28.19 -2.89
CA LYS A 98 3.55 -27.48 -1.61
C LYS A 98 3.50 -25.97 -1.84
N VAL A 99 2.71 -25.29 -1.02
CA VAL A 99 2.71 -23.83 -0.89
C VAL A 99 3.28 -23.45 0.47
N VAL A 100 4.26 -22.57 0.49
CA VAL A 100 4.96 -22.19 1.73
C VAL A 100 4.32 -20.96 2.34
N LYS A 101 4.02 -21.02 3.65
CA LYS A 101 3.66 -19.83 4.44
C LYS A 101 4.93 -19.02 4.73
N LEU A 102 4.96 -17.76 4.36
CA LEU A 102 5.99 -16.78 4.68
C LEU A 102 5.31 -15.67 5.51
N PHE A 103 4.94 -16.01 6.76
CA PHE A 103 4.18 -15.12 7.62
C PHE A 103 5.06 -14.50 8.70
N THR A 104 4.76 -13.25 9.05
CA THR A 104 5.32 -12.58 10.21
C THR A 104 4.22 -11.82 10.97
N THR A 105 4.54 -11.29 12.13
CA THR A 105 3.64 -10.48 12.96
C THR A 105 3.94 -9.00 12.78
N GLY A 106 2.91 -8.15 13.00
CA GLY A 106 3.03 -6.71 13.09
C GLY A 106 2.66 -6.18 14.48
N ASN A 107 2.56 -4.85 14.61
CA ASN A 107 2.28 -4.24 15.92
C ASN A 107 0.86 -4.51 16.41
N HIS A 108 -0.14 -4.57 15.52
CA HIS A 108 -1.51 -4.85 15.91
C HIS A 108 -1.71 -6.28 16.43
N ASP A 109 -0.84 -7.22 16.08
CA ASP A 109 -0.85 -8.56 16.66
C ASP A 109 -0.53 -8.56 18.17
N PHE A 110 0.17 -7.52 18.70
CA PHE A 110 0.55 -7.41 20.11
C PHE A 110 -0.09 -6.20 20.80
N GLU A 111 -0.12 -5.06 20.14
CA GLU A 111 -0.52 -3.78 20.73
C GLU A 111 -1.96 -3.38 20.38
N GLY A 112 -2.60 -4.08 19.44
CA GLY A 112 -3.92 -3.74 18.92
C GLY A 112 -5.01 -3.76 19.98
N ILE A 113 -4.86 -4.56 21.04
CA ILE A 113 -5.82 -4.67 22.14
C ILE A 113 -6.15 -3.32 22.80
N LYS A 114 -5.23 -2.37 22.78
CA LYS A 114 -5.47 -1.01 23.32
C LYS A 114 -6.54 -0.22 22.56
N TYR A 115 -6.87 -0.64 21.35
CA TYR A 115 -7.92 -0.01 20.51
C TYR A 115 -9.23 -0.78 20.53
N TRP A 116 -9.29 -1.93 21.24
CA TRP A 116 -10.48 -2.77 21.30
C TRP A 116 -11.35 -2.37 22.49
N ASP A 117 -12.48 -1.77 22.21
CA ASP A 117 -13.42 -1.22 23.20
C ASP A 117 -14.21 -2.27 24.00
N GLN A 118 -14.28 -3.51 23.50
CA GLN A 118 -14.99 -4.61 24.15
C GLN A 118 -14.13 -5.40 25.17
N LYS A 119 -12.88 -5.03 25.38
CA LYS A 119 -11.95 -5.77 26.26
C LYS A 119 -12.52 -5.96 27.67
N GLU A 120 -12.96 -4.88 28.30
CA GLU A 120 -13.47 -4.89 29.67
C GLU A 120 -14.74 -5.75 29.79
N GLU A 121 -15.62 -5.70 28.80
CA GLU A 121 -16.84 -6.52 28.77
C GLU A 121 -16.50 -8.01 28.69
N MET A 122 -15.56 -8.41 27.85
CA MET A 122 -15.16 -9.81 27.68
C MET A 122 -14.49 -10.35 28.94
N LEU A 123 -13.64 -9.56 29.59
CA LEU A 123 -13.02 -9.95 30.86
C LEU A 123 -14.09 -10.10 31.97
N ALA A 124 -15.08 -9.20 32.03
CA ALA A 124 -16.21 -9.30 32.97
C ALA A 124 -17.09 -10.54 32.72
N ASN A 125 -17.17 -11.00 31.47
CA ASN A 125 -17.87 -12.21 31.08
C ASN A 125 -17.06 -13.51 31.32
N GLY A 126 -15.89 -13.40 31.97
CA GLY A 126 -15.11 -14.55 32.43
C GLY A 126 -14.03 -15.04 31.46
N TYR A 127 -13.78 -14.35 30.37
CA TYR A 127 -12.63 -14.65 29.51
C TYR A 127 -11.34 -14.19 30.18
N SER A 128 -10.30 -15.02 30.13
CA SER A 128 -8.96 -14.61 30.52
C SER A 128 -8.20 -13.94 29.36
N GLU A 129 -7.26 -13.06 29.67
CA GLU A 129 -6.40 -12.47 28.62
C GLU A 129 -5.65 -13.55 27.81
N ALA A 130 -5.26 -14.64 28.44
CA ALA A 130 -4.58 -15.76 27.75
C ALA A 130 -5.47 -16.49 26.73
N GLU A 131 -6.79 -16.42 26.87
CA GLU A 131 -7.76 -16.95 25.89
C GLU A 131 -8.06 -15.97 24.77
N LEU A 132 -7.94 -14.67 25.05
CA LEU A 132 -8.26 -13.61 24.09
C LEU A 132 -7.06 -13.18 23.26
N LEU A 133 -5.86 -13.04 23.87
CA LEU A 133 -4.72 -12.37 23.27
C LEU A 133 -3.64 -13.34 22.81
N VAL A 134 -3.14 -13.13 21.60
CA VAL A 134 -2.04 -13.93 21.04
C VAL A 134 -0.75 -13.75 21.81
N ASP A 135 -0.48 -12.56 22.36
CA ASP A 135 0.74 -12.23 23.11
C ASP A 135 0.89 -13.10 24.37
N ASN A 136 -0.21 -13.50 24.98
CA ASN A 136 -0.24 -14.40 26.14
C ASN A 136 -0.06 -15.88 25.75
N GLY A 137 0.98 -16.20 25.02
CA GLY A 137 1.33 -17.57 24.58
C GLY A 137 1.54 -17.67 23.10
N ILE A 138 2.27 -16.72 22.56
CA ILE A 138 2.49 -16.55 21.13
C ILE A 138 3.08 -17.81 20.48
N GLU A 139 4.04 -18.48 21.09
CA GLU A 139 4.66 -19.69 20.55
C GLU A 139 3.60 -20.78 20.33
N ARG A 140 2.77 -21.00 21.36
CA ARG A 140 1.69 -21.99 21.30
C ARG A 140 0.63 -21.62 20.28
N GLN A 141 0.23 -20.34 20.20
CA GLN A 141 -0.79 -19.90 19.25
C GLN A 141 -0.27 -19.95 17.82
N TRP A 142 1.00 -19.57 17.59
CA TRP A 142 1.65 -19.67 16.30
C TRP A 142 1.70 -21.11 15.80
N GLU A 143 2.20 -22.03 16.63
CA GLU A 143 2.24 -23.45 16.30
C GLU A 143 0.85 -24.01 16.03
N ARG A 144 -0.11 -23.67 16.89
CA ARG A 144 -1.50 -24.13 16.76
C ARG A 144 -2.16 -23.72 15.44
N PHE A 145 -2.00 -22.46 15.02
CA PHE A 145 -2.73 -21.92 13.86
C PHE A 145 -1.94 -22.02 12.57
N PHE A 146 -0.64 -21.85 12.62
CA PHE A 146 0.18 -21.86 11.41
C PHE A 146 0.98 -23.15 11.21
N GLY A 147 1.03 -24.04 12.23
CA GLY A 147 1.69 -25.34 12.15
C GLY A 147 3.21 -25.27 12.14
N GLU A 148 3.77 -24.19 12.68
CA GLU A 148 5.19 -23.90 12.65
C GLU A 148 5.67 -23.42 14.03
N LYS A 149 6.93 -23.73 14.37
CA LYS A 149 7.54 -23.20 15.56
C LYS A 149 7.73 -21.69 15.45
N PHE A 150 7.41 -20.96 16.50
CA PHE A 150 7.70 -19.53 16.60
C PHE A 150 9.20 -19.34 16.88
N GLU A 151 9.88 -18.62 16.01
CA GLU A 151 11.30 -18.29 16.16
C GLU A 151 11.51 -16.79 15.88
N PRO A 152 12.36 -16.10 16.66
CA PRO A 152 12.59 -14.67 16.49
C PRO A 152 12.97 -14.25 15.08
N VAL A 153 13.85 -15.06 14.45
CA VAL A 153 14.25 -14.93 13.04
C VAL A 153 14.00 -16.25 12.34
N ILE A 154 13.20 -16.22 11.31
CA ILE A 154 12.84 -17.41 10.54
C ILE A 154 13.54 -17.34 9.18
N ARG A 155 14.22 -18.43 8.78
CA ARG A 155 14.71 -18.61 7.41
C ARG A 155 14.00 -19.78 6.75
N LYS A 156 13.44 -19.56 5.59
CA LYS A 156 12.84 -20.59 4.72
C LYS A 156 13.45 -20.54 3.35
N ARG A 157 13.49 -21.68 2.66
CA ARG A 157 13.96 -21.76 1.28
C ARG A 157 12.82 -22.25 0.38
N VAL A 158 12.50 -21.48 -0.67
CA VAL A 158 11.48 -21.80 -1.66
C VAL A 158 12.10 -21.77 -3.05
N ASN A 159 12.02 -22.86 -3.78
CA ASN A 159 12.61 -23.01 -5.13
C ASN A 159 14.10 -22.56 -5.19
N GLY A 160 14.86 -22.76 -4.09
CA GLY A 160 16.27 -22.40 -4.00
C GLY A 160 16.56 -20.92 -3.68
N TYR A 161 15.54 -20.13 -3.40
CA TYR A 161 15.66 -18.74 -2.92
C TYR A 161 15.47 -18.69 -1.39
N ASP A 162 16.27 -17.88 -0.71
CA ASP A 162 16.19 -17.68 0.73
C ASP A 162 15.18 -16.56 1.07
N PHE A 163 14.30 -16.84 2.03
CA PHE A 163 13.38 -15.91 2.66
C PHE A 163 13.67 -15.84 4.14
N ILE A 164 13.90 -14.64 4.64
CA ILE A 164 14.23 -14.37 6.04
C ILE A 164 13.19 -13.38 6.57
N THR A 165 12.73 -13.59 7.78
CA THR A 165 11.82 -12.64 8.43
C THR A 165 12.11 -12.54 9.91
N THR A 166 11.74 -11.41 10.49
CA THR A 166 11.68 -11.18 11.94
C THR A 166 10.27 -10.83 12.34
N HIS A 167 9.81 -11.35 13.47
CA HIS A 167 8.56 -10.93 14.09
C HIS A 167 8.66 -9.51 14.69
N TRP A 168 7.52 -8.86 14.94
CA TRP A 168 7.44 -7.47 15.42
C TRP A 168 8.37 -7.19 16.60
N ASN A 169 8.29 -8.00 17.65
CA ASN A 169 9.08 -7.82 18.87
C ASN A 169 10.57 -8.17 18.71
N HIS A 170 10.93 -8.81 17.58
CA HIS A 170 12.27 -9.32 17.27
C HIS A 170 12.92 -8.64 16.06
N ARG A 171 12.36 -7.53 15.57
CA ARG A 171 12.87 -6.87 14.37
C ARG A 171 14.32 -6.39 14.46
N GLY A 172 14.84 -6.21 15.69
CA GLY A 172 16.26 -5.88 15.92
C GLY A 172 17.23 -7.01 15.68
N ASP A 173 16.76 -8.25 15.75
CA ASP A 173 17.62 -9.46 15.79
C ASP A 173 18.23 -9.79 14.42
N ILE A 174 17.71 -9.20 13.33
CA ILE A 174 18.23 -9.44 11.98
C ILE A 174 19.70 -9.05 11.81
N ALA A 175 20.17 -8.02 12.47
CA ALA A 175 21.57 -7.58 12.34
C ALA A 175 22.54 -8.62 12.91
N GLU A 176 22.22 -9.19 14.07
CA GLU A 176 22.98 -10.28 14.70
C GLU A 176 22.89 -11.56 13.87
N TRP A 177 21.68 -11.92 13.43
CA TRP A 177 21.44 -13.06 12.57
C TRP A 177 22.25 -12.96 11.26
N MET A 178 22.27 -11.81 10.62
CA MET A 178 23.06 -11.58 9.39
C MET A 178 24.57 -11.66 9.64
N SER A 179 25.03 -11.24 10.81
CA SER A 179 26.43 -11.40 11.20
C SER A 179 26.82 -12.87 11.34
N ALA A 180 25.93 -13.69 11.90
CA ALA A 180 26.19 -15.12 12.13
C ALA A 180 25.97 -15.97 10.86
N HIS A 181 24.91 -15.69 10.08
CA HIS A 181 24.43 -16.56 9.01
C HIS A 181 24.47 -15.94 7.61
N GLY A 182 24.78 -14.64 7.49
CA GLY A 182 24.79 -13.95 6.21
C GLY A 182 25.81 -14.50 5.19
N GLY A 183 26.84 -15.21 5.65
CA GLY A 183 27.80 -15.93 4.80
C GLY A 183 27.24 -17.19 4.14
N GLU A 184 26.10 -17.71 4.62
CA GLU A 184 25.43 -18.89 4.07
C GLU A 184 24.48 -18.53 2.89
N LEU A 185 24.20 -17.25 2.70
CA LEU A 185 23.31 -16.78 1.65
C LEU A 185 24.00 -16.74 0.30
N ASP A 186 23.34 -17.25 -0.73
CA ASP A 186 23.80 -17.11 -2.11
C ASP A 186 23.52 -15.69 -2.62
N ARG A 187 24.51 -14.81 -2.50
CA ARG A 187 24.42 -13.40 -2.91
C ARG A 187 24.52 -13.19 -4.43
N THR A 188 24.70 -14.25 -5.23
CA THR A 188 24.74 -14.16 -6.69
C THR A 188 23.36 -14.04 -7.31
N LYS A 189 22.32 -14.40 -6.56
CA LYS A 189 20.92 -14.29 -6.92
C LYS A 189 20.14 -13.51 -5.85
N PRO A 190 18.89 -13.08 -6.13
CA PRO A 190 18.09 -12.40 -5.14
C PRO A 190 17.79 -13.29 -3.93
N PHE A 191 17.75 -12.68 -2.76
CA PHE A 191 17.19 -13.24 -1.54
C PHE A 191 16.29 -12.18 -0.88
N PHE A 192 15.36 -12.61 -0.05
CA PHE A 192 14.26 -11.79 0.43
C PHE A 192 14.29 -11.69 1.93
N PHE A 193 14.20 -10.48 2.44
CA PHE A 193 13.90 -10.21 3.83
C PHE A 193 12.56 -9.50 3.92
N PHE A 194 11.73 -9.86 4.89
CA PHE A 194 10.49 -9.15 5.15
C PHE A 194 10.28 -8.95 6.65
N GLN A 195 9.81 -7.78 6.96
CA GLN A 195 9.45 -7.35 8.31
C GLN A 195 8.25 -6.42 8.23
N HIS A 196 7.51 -6.24 9.33
CA HIS A 196 6.31 -5.41 9.25
C HIS A 196 6.62 -3.94 8.97
N VAL A 197 7.63 -3.37 9.62
CA VAL A 197 7.99 -1.95 9.46
C VAL A 197 8.84 -1.72 8.21
N ASN A 198 8.59 -0.62 7.52
CA ASN A 198 9.41 -0.22 6.37
C ASN A 198 10.85 0.17 6.77
N PRO A 199 11.85 -0.12 5.92
CA PRO A 199 13.22 0.34 6.16
C PRO A 199 13.31 1.88 6.14
N ASP A 200 14.00 2.45 7.10
CA ASP A 200 14.24 3.90 7.18
C ASP A 200 14.90 4.47 5.91
N ASN A 201 14.45 5.66 5.49
CA ASN A 201 15.00 6.40 4.37
C ASN A 201 15.08 5.60 3.05
N THR A 202 14.06 4.76 2.79
CA THR A 202 13.90 3.99 1.55
C THR A 202 12.56 4.27 0.91
N ILE A 203 11.58 3.39 1.10
CA ILE A 203 10.20 3.64 0.74
C ILE A 203 9.55 4.57 1.77
N THR A 204 8.43 5.19 1.40
CA THR A 204 7.70 6.07 2.33
C THR A 204 7.32 5.30 3.59
N ALA A 205 8.00 5.61 4.69
CA ALA A 205 7.82 4.94 5.98
C ALA A 205 6.60 5.48 6.76
N GLY A 206 5.94 6.53 6.27
CA GLY A 206 4.87 7.19 7.01
C GLY A 206 5.41 7.82 8.30
N CYS A 207 4.78 7.51 9.44
CA CYS A 207 5.18 8.03 10.75
C CYS A 207 6.24 7.15 11.47
N SER A 208 6.57 5.98 10.95
CA SER A 208 7.51 5.06 11.59
C SER A 208 8.30 4.23 10.59
N GLY A 209 9.60 4.27 10.70
CA GLY A 209 10.52 3.35 10.06
C GLY A 209 11.13 2.39 11.07
N ASP A 210 11.99 1.51 10.60
CA ASP A 210 12.66 0.47 11.40
C ASP A 210 13.89 0.98 12.19
N ARG A 211 14.07 2.29 12.28
CA ARG A 211 15.23 2.94 12.91
C ARG A 211 16.57 2.49 12.31
N GLY A 212 16.58 2.21 11.00
CA GLY A 212 17.76 1.83 10.25
C GLY A 212 18.22 0.37 10.45
N VAL A 213 17.39 -0.49 11.01
CA VAL A 213 17.74 -1.91 11.25
C VAL A 213 18.04 -2.62 9.94
N ALA A 214 17.14 -2.57 8.96
CA ALA A 214 17.33 -3.20 7.67
C ALA A 214 18.53 -2.60 6.90
N ARG A 215 18.74 -1.27 7.01
CA ARG A 215 19.90 -0.64 6.38
C ARG A 215 21.22 -1.18 6.94
N ARG A 216 21.35 -1.31 8.26
CA ARG A 216 22.54 -1.90 8.87
C ARG A 216 22.79 -3.33 8.43
N ALA A 217 21.72 -4.11 8.18
CA ALA A 217 21.81 -5.50 7.79
C ALA A 217 22.12 -5.70 6.29
N PHE A 218 21.60 -4.82 5.41
CA PHE A 218 21.55 -5.09 3.97
C PHE A 218 22.20 -4.02 3.08
N ASP A 219 22.62 -2.84 3.60
CA ASP A 219 23.34 -1.86 2.78
C ASP A 219 24.60 -2.49 2.17
N GLY A 220 24.80 -2.27 0.87
CA GLY A 220 25.88 -2.91 0.10
C GLY A 220 25.53 -4.32 -0.40
N THR A 221 24.30 -4.79 -0.22
CA THR A 221 23.82 -6.08 -0.72
C THR A 221 22.74 -5.87 -1.79
N PRO A 222 23.09 -5.50 -3.03
CA PRO A 222 22.13 -5.04 -4.04
C PRO A 222 21.10 -6.09 -4.47
N ASN A 223 21.41 -7.39 -4.31
CA ASN A 223 20.46 -8.47 -4.60
C ASN A 223 19.53 -8.80 -3.42
N ALA A 224 19.64 -8.12 -2.27
CA ALA A 224 18.65 -8.20 -1.22
C ALA A 224 17.39 -7.43 -1.61
N VAL A 225 16.22 -8.04 -1.38
CA VAL A 225 14.91 -7.41 -1.53
C VAL A 225 14.23 -7.40 -0.16
N VAL A 226 13.96 -6.20 0.35
CA VAL A 226 13.36 -5.98 1.67
C VAL A 226 11.90 -5.55 1.49
N ILE A 227 10.96 -6.30 2.05
CA ILE A 227 9.52 -6.02 1.93
C ILE A 227 8.98 -5.56 3.29
N GLY A 228 8.23 -4.46 3.30
CA GLY A 228 7.59 -3.89 4.50
C GLY A 228 6.10 -3.62 4.30
N GLY A 229 5.35 -3.56 5.40
CA GLY A 229 3.93 -3.19 5.47
C GLY A 229 3.70 -1.92 6.29
N HIS A 230 2.75 -1.95 7.24
CA HIS A 230 2.53 -0.97 8.31
C HIS A 230 1.98 0.40 7.89
N THR A 231 2.43 0.96 6.79
CA THR A 231 2.06 2.34 6.40
C THR A 231 0.74 2.43 5.65
N HIS A 232 0.21 1.32 5.18
CA HIS A 232 -1.02 1.23 4.39
C HIS A 232 -1.03 2.13 3.13
N LEU A 233 0.13 2.60 2.68
CA LEU A 233 0.22 3.45 1.49
C LEU A 233 0.00 2.64 0.21
N SER A 234 -0.65 3.25 -0.76
CA SER A 234 -1.05 2.56 -2.00
C SER A 234 0.13 2.14 -2.87
N LEU A 235 0.02 0.98 -3.52
CA LEU A 235 0.98 0.52 -4.54
C LEU A 235 0.98 1.36 -5.83
N THR A 236 0.10 2.35 -5.95
CA THR A 236 0.17 3.35 -7.02
C THR A 236 1.18 4.45 -6.72
N ASP A 237 1.62 4.56 -5.46
CA ASP A 237 2.66 5.51 -5.07
C ASP A 237 4.04 5.00 -5.48
N GLY A 238 4.72 5.74 -6.35
CA GLY A 238 6.09 5.42 -6.77
C GLY A 238 7.10 5.37 -5.61
N HIS A 239 6.79 6.00 -4.48
CA HIS A 239 7.64 5.88 -3.28
C HIS A 239 7.52 4.52 -2.58
N GLN A 240 6.63 3.63 -3.02
CA GLN A 240 6.51 2.28 -2.44
C GLN A 240 7.52 1.28 -3.03
N ILE A 241 8.41 1.73 -3.90
CA ILE A 241 9.59 0.98 -4.33
C ILE A 241 10.81 1.89 -4.36
N TRP A 242 11.93 1.38 -3.88
CA TRP A 242 13.20 2.09 -3.82
C TRP A 242 14.39 1.15 -4.08
N GLN A 243 15.42 1.67 -4.71
CA GLN A 243 16.69 0.97 -4.93
C GLN A 243 17.90 1.82 -4.52
N GLY A 244 18.71 1.26 -3.65
CA GLY A 244 19.97 1.83 -3.17
C GLY A 244 20.99 0.75 -2.91
N GLY A 245 21.42 0.56 -1.65
CA GLY A 245 22.27 -0.55 -1.22
C GLY A 245 21.58 -1.91 -1.33
N PHE A 246 20.26 -1.92 -1.36
CA PHE A 246 19.34 -3.04 -1.61
C PHE A 246 18.09 -2.53 -2.30
N THR A 247 17.12 -3.40 -2.59
CA THR A 247 15.78 -2.99 -3.07
C THR A 247 14.79 -3.04 -1.91
N ALA A 248 14.02 -1.98 -1.69
CA ALA A 248 12.90 -1.95 -0.73
C ALA A 248 11.56 -1.86 -1.45
N VAL A 249 10.53 -2.57 -0.95
CA VAL A 249 9.19 -2.65 -1.54
C VAL A 249 8.14 -2.61 -0.43
N GLY A 250 7.14 -1.72 -0.57
CA GLY A 250 5.97 -1.67 0.30
C GLY A 250 4.91 -2.68 -0.13
N ALA A 251 4.27 -3.34 0.83
CA ALA A 251 3.26 -4.38 0.58
C ALA A 251 1.81 -3.86 0.55
N ALA A 252 1.59 -2.56 0.81
CA ALA A 252 0.27 -1.95 1.00
C ALA A 252 -0.55 -2.59 2.13
N SER A 253 -1.88 -2.61 1.99
CA SER A 253 -2.78 -3.14 3.01
C SER A 253 -3.97 -3.88 2.40
N MET A 254 -4.42 -4.93 3.09
CA MET A 254 -5.64 -5.68 2.81
C MET A 254 -6.85 -5.20 3.63
N SER A 255 -6.70 -4.12 4.40
CA SER A 255 -7.78 -3.55 5.23
C SER A 255 -8.23 -2.18 4.73
N TRP A 256 -7.40 -1.18 4.83
CA TRP A 256 -7.64 0.19 4.33
C TRP A 256 -6.35 0.81 3.81
N SER A 257 -6.45 1.86 3.00
CA SER A 257 -5.30 2.65 2.57
C SER A 257 -5.20 3.94 3.36
N GLU A 258 -3.98 4.37 3.62
CA GLU A 258 -3.67 5.68 4.18
C GLU A 258 -3.18 6.65 3.09
N LEU A 259 -3.24 7.94 3.40
CA LEU A 259 -2.62 9.00 2.60
C LEU A 259 -1.40 9.53 3.32
N PRO A 260 -0.40 10.02 2.59
CA PRO A 260 0.67 10.80 3.19
C PRO A 260 0.14 12.04 3.92
N PHE A 261 0.98 12.68 4.74
CA PHE A 261 0.59 13.88 5.48
C PHE A 261 0.29 15.09 4.60
N GLY A 262 -0.60 15.95 5.06
CA GLY A 262 -0.85 17.28 4.49
C GLY A 262 -1.94 17.37 3.45
N TYR A 263 -2.82 16.37 3.35
CA TYR A 263 -3.97 16.40 2.42
C TYR A 263 -5.27 16.75 3.15
N GLU A 264 -6.06 17.64 2.53
CA GLU A 264 -7.36 18.06 3.07
C GLU A 264 -8.36 16.90 3.17
N ASN A 265 -8.25 15.92 2.30
CA ASN A 265 -9.08 14.72 2.30
C ASN A 265 -8.45 13.51 3.01
N ALA A 266 -7.37 13.71 3.78
CA ALA A 266 -6.80 12.68 4.63
C ALA A 266 -7.54 12.54 5.97
N ARG A 267 -7.33 11.41 6.66
CA ARG A 267 -7.81 11.23 8.04
C ARG A 267 -7.18 12.29 8.97
N GLN A 268 -7.82 12.56 10.10
CA GLN A 268 -7.39 13.60 11.04
C GLN A 268 -5.91 13.52 11.43
N LEU A 269 -5.38 12.30 11.56
CA LEU A 269 -3.98 12.08 11.89
C LEU A 269 -3.01 12.59 10.81
N ASN A 270 -3.43 12.54 9.54
CA ASN A 270 -2.60 12.87 8.37
C ASN A 270 -3.02 14.20 7.72
N ALA A 271 -4.06 14.86 8.23
CA ALA A 271 -4.50 16.14 7.73
C ALA A 271 -3.53 17.27 8.14
N PRO A 272 -3.56 18.43 7.44
CA PRO A 272 -2.81 19.60 7.85
C PRO A 272 -3.18 20.03 9.27
N LYS A 273 -2.19 20.21 10.14
CA LYS A 273 -2.43 20.45 11.59
C LYS A 273 -3.08 21.80 11.87
N ASP A 274 -2.86 22.77 11.01
CA ASP A 274 -3.24 24.17 11.26
C ASP A 274 -4.74 24.44 11.10
N HIS A 275 -5.48 23.56 10.40
CA HIS A 275 -6.88 23.81 10.01
C HIS A 275 -7.76 22.56 10.05
N VAL A 276 -7.35 21.52 10.74
CA VAL A 276 -8.06 20.22 10.72
C VAL A 276 -9.52 20.33 11.13
N ASP A 277 -9.80 21.25 12.06
CA ASP A 277 -11.15 21.45 12.60
C ASP A 277 -12.09 22.20 11.63
N GLU A 278 -11.52 22.96 10.70
CA GLU A 278 -12.27 23.74 9.70
C GLU A 278 -12.56 22.97 8.40
N MET A 279 -11.96 21.78 8.25
CA MET A 279 -12.13 20.95 7.06
C MET A 279 -13.52 20.34 6.97
N PRO A 280 -14.02 20.07 5.75
CA PRO A 280 -15.24 19.31 5.58
C PRO A 280 -15.07 17.89 6.17
N PRO A 281 -16.19 17.23 6.56
CA PRO A 281 -16.16 15.82 6.93
C PRO A 281 -15.53 15.00 5.80
N LEU A 282 -14.72 14.01 6.20
CA LEU A 282 -14.12 13.11 5.21
C LEU A 282 -15.20 12.36 4.43
N PRO A 283 -15.07 12.22 3.12
CA PRO A 283 -15.86 11.24 2.40
C PRO A 283 -15.41 9.84 2.86
N CYS A 284 -16.08 9.32 3.89
CA CYS A 284 -15.73 8.10 4.63
C CYS A 284 -15.47 6.83 3.80
N ARG A 285 -15.75 6.80 2.51
CA ARG A 285 -15.72 5.57 1.70
C ARG A 285 -14.49 5.40 0.85
N PHE A 286 -13.73 6.46 0.59
CA PHE A 286 -12.74 6.45 -0.49
C PHE A 286 -11.47 5.67 -0.14
N PHE A 287 -10.98 5.80 1.08
CA PHE A 287 -9.72 5.17 1.51
C PHE A 287 -9.91 3.87 2.30
N GLN A 288 -11.08 3.65 2.89
CA GLN A 288 -11.35 2.53 3.80
C GLN A 288 -11.69 1.21 3.11
N THR A 289 -11.89 1.18 1.81
CA THR A 289 -12.40 0.00 1.12
C THR A 289 -11.42 -0.68 0.19
N VAL A 290 -10.32 -0.03 -0.15
CA VAL A 290 -9.37 -0.57 -1.14
C VAL A 290 -8.43 -1.56 -0.47
N LYS A 291 -8.35 -2.76 -1.03
CA LYS A 291 -7.53 -3.87 -0.59
C LYS A 291 -6.52 -4.20 -1.67
N GLN A 292 -5.25 -4.10 -1.33
CA GLN A 292 -4.16 -4.21 -2.29
C GLN A 292 -3.16 -5.29 -1.88
N GLY A 293 -2.51 -5.87 -2.88
CA GLY A 293 -1.43 -6.81 -2.72
C GLY A 293 -0.75 -7.06 -4.06
N MET A 294 0.17 -7.99 -4.11
CA MET A 294 1.02 -8.24 -5.28
C MET A 294 1.24 -9.71 -5.55
N VAL A 295 1.58 -10.03 -6.80
CA VAL A 295 2.30 -11.26 -7.15
C VAL A 295 3.72 -10.87 -7.55
N MET A 296 4.70 -11.40 -6.84
CA MET A 296 6.12 -11.28 -7.19
C MET A 296 6.52 -12.49 -8.02
N SER A 297 7.06 -12.24 -9.21
CA SER A 297 7.60 -13.27 -10.11
C SER A 297 9.10 -13.05 -10.31
N VAL A 298 9.92 -14.06 -10.00
CA VAL A 298 11.38 -14.00 -10.13
C VAL A 298 11.80 -14.75 -11.40
N TYR A 299 12.51 -14.07 -12.26
CA TYR A 299 13.12 -14.59 -13.49
C TYR A 299 14.64 -14.57 -13.37
N ASP A 300 15.36 -15.12 -14.34
CA ASP A 300 16.82 -15.13 -14.33
C ASP A 300 17.42 -13.71 -14.47
N ASP A 301 16.71 -12.80 -15.13
CA ASP A 301 17.16 -11.45 -15.47
C ASP A 301 16.40 -10.31 -14.77
N ARG A 302 15.32 -10.62 -14.03
CA ARG A 302 14.49 -9.60 -13.38
C ARG A 302 13.57 -10.17 -12.30
N ILE A 303 13.05 -9.28 -11.46
CA ILE A 303 11.91 -9.51 -10.57
C ILE A 303 10.77 -8.61 -11.04
N VAL A 304 9.56 -9.15 -11.13
CA VAL A 304 8.34 -8.43 -11.50
C VAL A 304 7.37 -8.45 -10.33
N PHE A 305 6.84 -7.28 -9.95
CA PHE A 305 5.80 -7.12 -8.95
C PHE A 305 4.52 -6.66 -9.65
N GLU A 306 3.58 -7.58 -9.84
CA GLU A 306 2.26 -7.33 -10.43
C GLU A 306 1.30 -6.90 -9.32
N LYS A 307 0.78 -5.69 -9.40
CA LYS A 307 -0.02 -5.04 -8.36
C LYS A 307 -1.51 -5.28 -8.58
N ARG A 308 -2.23 -5.64 -7.51
CA ARG A 308 -3.65 -6.02 -7.58
C ARG A 308 -4.52 -5.19 -6.66
N ASP A 309 -5.67 -4.74 -7.18
CA ASP A 309 -6.81 -4.23 -6.43
C ASP A 309 -7.79 -5.40 -6.19
N PHE A 310 -7.81 -5.92 -4.97
CA PHE A 310 -8.71 -7.01 -4.57
C PHE A 310 -10.14 -6.55 -4.29
N THR A 311 -10.38 -5.26 -4.09
CA THR A 311 -11.73 -4.73 -3.93
C THR A 311 -12.50 -4.85 -5.24
N ASN A 312 -11.86 -4.44 -6.33
CA ASN A 312 -12.45 -4.34 -7.65
C ASN A 312 -12.05 -5.46 -8.60
N ASP A 313 -11.23 -6.42 -8.16
CA ASP A 313 -10.74 -7.56 -8.94
C ASP A 313 -10.03 -7.18 -10.24
N CYS A 314 -9.21 -6.13 -10.20
CA CYS A 314 -8.48 -5.66 -11.37
C CYS A 314 -6.99 -5.38 -11.05
N GLU A 315 -6.21 -5.20 -12.12
CA GLU A 315 -4.85 -4.67 -12.02
C GLU A 315 -4.92 -3.24 -11.45
N LEU A 316 -4.03 -2.97 -10.50
CA LEU A 316 -4.00 -1.68 -9.83
C LEU A 316 -3.24 -0.63 -10.65
N ASP A 317 -2.09 -1.03 -11.20
CA ASP A 317 -1.17 -0.15 -11.93
C ASP A 317 -0.17 -0.98 -12.75
N THR A 318 0.70 -0.33 -13.52
CA THR A 318 1.80 -1.01 -14.23
C THR A 318 2.72 -1.73 -13.23
N PRO A 319 3.20 -2.93 -13.56
CA PRO A 319 4.11 -3.69 -12.71
C PRO A 319 5.41 -2.94 -12.43
N TRP A 320 6.00 -3.17 -11.26
CA TRP A 320 7.40 -2.80 -11.04
C TRP A 320 8.30 -3.90 -11.53
N VAL A 321 9.37 -3.51 -12.26
CA VAL A 321 10.35 -4.45 -12.82
C VAL A 321 11.74 -4.09 -12.29
N VAL A 322 12.30 -4.96 -11.45
CA VAL A 322 13.66 -4.82 -10.91
C VAL A 322 14.60 -5.68 -11.75
N PRO A 323 15.50 -5.09 -12.54
CA PRO A 323 16.48 -5.83 -13.32
C PRO A 323 17.47 -6.61 -12.43
N LEU A 324 17.93 -7.76 -12.88
CA LEU A 324 18.94 -8.57 -12.20
C LEU A 324 20.21 -8.72 -13.06
N PRO A 325 21.39 -8.72 -12.43
CA PRO A 325 21.62 -8.40 -11.04
C PRO A 325 21.36 -6.92 -10.73
N ALA A 326 20.73 -6.62 -9.62
CA ALA A 326 20.27 -5.28 -9.24
C ALA A 326 21.40 -4.23 -9.13
N ALA A 327 22.65 -4.68 -8.97
CA ALA A 327 23.83 -3.80 -8.97
C ALA A 327 24.04 -3.07 -10.31
N LYS A 328 23.60 -3.65 -11.42
CA LYS A 328 23.86 -3.10 -12.78
C LYS A 328 22.85 -2.02 -13.21
N SER A 329 21.65 -2.03 -12.65
CA SER A 329 20.59 -1.10 -13.01
C SER A 329 19.68 -0.84 -11.81
N ARG A 330 19.43 0.45 -11.52
CA ARG A 330 18.60 0.88 -10.38
C ARG A 330 17.54 1.87 -10.86
N PRO A 331 16.54 1.42 -11.65
CA PRO A 331 15.49 2.31 -12.16
C PRO A 331 14.67 2.97 -11.05
N TYR A 332 14.65 2.40 -9.84
CA TYR A 332 13.95 2.93 -8.67
C TYR A 332 14.87 3.65 -7.66
N ALA A 333 16.11 4.00 -8.05
CA ALA A 333 16.85 5.02 -7.31
C ALA A 333 16.06 6.33 -7.37
N PHE A 334 15.97 7.06 -6.26
CA PHE A 334 15.02 8.18 -6.10
C PHE A 334 15.04 9.16 -7.27
N ASP A 335 16.23 9.65 -7.67
CA ASP A 335 16.37 10.63 -8.75
C ASP A 335 15.96 10.03 -10.12
N ALA A 336 16.39 8.81 -10.41
CA ALA A 336 16.07 8.13 -11.66
C ALA A 336 14.56 7.84 -11.75
N HIS A 337 13.96 7.36 -10.68
CA HIS A 337 12.53 7.06 -10.61
C HIS A 337 11.70 8.34 -10.73
N SER A 338 12.03 9.38 -9.95
CA SER A 338 11.37 10.67 -10.03
C SER A 338 11.45 11.28 -11.45
N ALA A 339 12.61 11.20 -12.08
CA ALA A 339 12.80 11.72 -13.44
C ALA A 339 12.00 10.93 -14.51
N SER A 340 11.84 9.62 -14.32
CA SER A 340 11.12 8.73 -15.26
C SER A 340 9.61 8.81 -15.15
N MET A 341 9.08 9.21 -13.99
CA MET A 341 7.62 9.30 -13.79
C MET A 341 7.00 10.39 -14.66
N ALA A 342 6.00 10.01 -15.42
CA ALA A 342 5.27 10.96 -16.26
C ALA A 342 4.55 12.03 -15.43
N VAL A 343 4.40 13.21 -16.03
CA VAL A 343 3.65 14.32 -15.43
C VAL A 343 2.20 14.22 -15.90
N PRO A 344 1.21 14.21 -15.00
CA PRO A 344 -0.20 14.13 -15.38
C PRO A 344 -0.68 15.40 -16.06
N SER A 345 -1.68 15.28 -16.93
CA SER A 345 -2.31 16.42 -17.62
C SER A 345 -3.81 16.30 -17.57
N PHE A 346 -4.50 17.44 -17.53
CA PHE A 346 -5.94 17.49 -17.70
C PHE A 346 -6.33 17.15 -19.12
N PRO A 347 -7.58 16.65 -19.34
CA PRO A 347 -8.14 16.54 -20.69
C PRO A 347 -8.25 17.92 -21.36
N ASP A 348 -8.25 17.91 -22.70
CA ASP A 348 -8.41 19.14 -23.46
C ASP A 348 -9.77 19.80 -23.15
N GLY A 349 -9.77 21.12 -22.96
CA GLY A 349 -10.95 21.89 -22.60
C GLY A 349 -11.40 21.71 -21.14
N ALA A 350 -10.56 21.14 -20.28
CA ALA A 350 -10.87 21.02 -18.86
C ALA A 350 -11.03 22.38 -18.18
N GLU A 351 -12.10 22.53 -17.44
CA GLU A 351 -12.42 23.72 -16.67
C GLU A 351 -12.56 23.41 -15.19
N VAL A 352 -12.39 24.42 -14.34
CA VAL A 352 -12.66 24.33 -12.90
C VAL A 352 -13.88 25.18 -12.56
N ALA A 353 -14.93 24.52 -12.03
CA ALA A 353 -16.07 25.21 -11.45
C ALA A 353 -15.77 25.52 -9.98
N ALA A 354 -15.93 26.78 -9.58
CA ALA A 354 -15.70 27.23 -8.21
C ALA A 354 -16.97 27.87 -7.64
N ARG A 355 -17.38 27.47 -6.45
CA ARG A 355 -18.52 28.04 -5.74
C ARG A 355 -18.26 28.11 -4.24
N THR A 356 -18.93 29.04 -3.58
CA THR A 356 -18.97 29.13 -2.13
C THR A 356 -20.22 28.42 -1.61
N VAL A 357 -20.05 27.63 -0.56
CA VAL A 357 -21.14 26.90 0.11
C VAL A 357 -21.05 27.09 1.62
N VAL A 358 -22.17 26.91 2.30
CA VAL A 358 -22.19 26.75 3.77
C VAL A 358 -22.31 25.27 4.04
N GLY A 359 -21.34 24.71 4.77
CA GLY A 359 -21.25 23.30 5.07
C GLY A 359 -20.69 23.03 6.46
N ALA A 360 -20.94 21.83 6.97
CA ALA A 360 -20.36 21.41 8.24
C ALA A 360 -18.85 21.21 8.09
N ASN A 361 -18.08 21.67 9.10
CA ASN A 361 -16.69 21.30 9.28
C ASN A 361 -16.57 19.96 10.04
N ARG A 362 -15.34 19.52 10.35
CA ARG A 362 -15.10 18.26 11.08
C ARG A 362 -15.61 18.25 12.52
N LYS A 363 -15.85 19.42 13.11
CA LYS A 363 -16.49 19.58 14.44
C LYS A 363 -18.01 19.54 14.36
N GLY A 364 -18.60 19.49 13.17
CA GLY A 364 -20.04 19.62 12.96
C GLY A 364 -20.53 21.08 12.94
N GLU A 365 -19.64 22.07 13.02
CA GLU A 365 -20.00 23.48 12.96
C GLU A 365 -20.16 23.95 11.54
N MET A 366 -21.16 24.83 11.28
CA MET A 366 -21.39 25.39 9.95
C MET A 366 -20.32 26.45 9.64
N SER A 367 -19.66 26.29 8.51
CA SER A 367 -18.63 27.21 8.02
C SER A 367 -18.81 27.51 6.54
N VAL A 368 -18.28 28.66 6.11
CA VAL A 368 -18.24 29.01 4.69
C VAL A 368 -17.04 28.34 4.04
N GLN A 369 -17.29 27.59 2.99
CA GLN A 369 -16.29 26.77 2.31
C GLN A 369 -16.24 27.10 0.81
N MET A 370 -15.06 27.06 0.21
CA MET A 370 -14.84 27.04 -1.23
C MET A 370 -14.87 25.62 -1.74
N VAL A 371 -15.69 25.36 -2.73
CA VAL A 371 -15.76 24.06 -3.43
C VAL A 371 -15.28 24.27 -4.86
N LEU A 372 -14.34 23.43 -5.27
CA LEU A 372 -13.88 23.29 -6.65
C LEU A 372 -14.27 21.92 -7.18
N ASP A 373 -14.96 21.91 -8.30
CA ASP A 373 -15.25 20.70 -9.08
C ASP A 373 -14.50 20.79 -10.42
N PHE A 374 -13.78 19.73 -10.77
CA PHE A 374 -12.97 19.68 -12.00
C PHE A 374 -12.77 18.22 -12.45
N PRO A 375 -12.46 17.98 -13.75
CA PRO A 375 -12.19 16.62 -14.23
C PRO A 375 -10.90 16.07 -13.67
N SER A 376 -10.83 14.75 -13.50
CA SER A 376 -9.58 14.05 -13.14
C SER A 376 -8.53 14.21 -14.24
N ALA A 377 -7.28 14.45 -13.86
CA ALA A 377 -6.14 14.48 -14.76
C ALA A 377 -5.65 13.04 -15.00
N VAL A 378 -6.29 12.36 -15.93
CA VAL A 378 -5.99 10.98 -16.33
C VAL A 378 -5.80 10.93 -17.84
N ARG A 379 -4.66 10.35 -18.30
CA ARG A 379 -4.40 10.12 -19.70
C ARG A 379 -3.77 8.72 -19.90
N GLY A 380 -4.60 7.76 -20.26
CA GLY A 380 -4.18 6.36 -20.34
C GLY A 380 -3.72 5.85 -18.98
N VAL A 381 -2.49 5.39 -18.87
CA VAL A 381 -1.90 4.91 -17.61
C VAL A 381 -1.35 6.03 -16.73
N VAL A 382 -1.25 7.27 -17.25
CA VAL A 382 -0.77 8.43 -16.49
C VAL A 382 -1.93 9.11 -15.80
N ARG A 383 -1.87 9.20 -14.48
CA ARG A 383 -2.91 9.80 -13.65
C ARG A 383 -2.31 10.67 -12.54
N ALA A 384 -3.06 11.67 -12.11
CA ALA A 384 -2.63 12.48 -10.99
C ALA A 384 -2.62 11.64 -9.71
N TYR A 385 -1.54 11.81 -8.95
CA TYR A 385 -1.42 11.33 -7.58
C TYR A 385 -2.21 12.24 -6.63
N ASP A 386 -2.03 13.55 -6.80
CA ASP A 386 -2.73 14.59 -6.08
C ASP A 386 -2.98 15.84 -6.93
N TYR A 387 -3.72 16.76 -6.36
CA TYR A 387 -3.99 18.10 -6.92
C TYR A 387 -3.60 19.15 -5.91
N GLU A 388 -2.80 20.11 -6.36
CA GLU A 388 -2.43 21.29 -5.59
C GLU A 388 -3.25 22.48 -6.08
N VAL A 389 -3.99 23.11 -5.18
CA VAL A 389 -4.77 24.32 -5.48
C VAL A 389 -3.99 25.53 -4.99
N ARG A 390 -3.81 26.50 -5.88
CA ARG A 390 -3.18 27.78 -5.55
C ARG A 390 -4.15 28.94 -5.77
N VAL A 391 -4.09 29.90 -4.86
CA VAL A 391 -4.62 31.24 -5.10
C VAL A 391 -3.60 32.02 -5.90
N VAL A 392 -4.01 32.52 -7.05
CA VAL A 392 -3.17 33.35 -7.92
C VAL A 392 -3.80 34.74 -8.00
N PRO A 393 -3.29 35.74 -7.24
CA PRO A 393 -3.73 37.13 -7.36
C PRO A 393 -3.37 37.67 -8.74
N GLU A 394 -4.01 38.77 -9.17
CA GLU A 394 -3.71 39.40 -10.48
C GLU A 394 -2.26 39.86 -10.60
N CYS A 395 -1.62 40.15 -9.48
CA CYS A 395 -0.20 40.52 -9.38
C CYS A 395 0.49 39.67 -8.31
N GLY A 396 1.52 38.91 -8.69
CA GLY A 396 2.33 38.10 -7.77
C GLY A 396 2.27 36.59 -8.02
N ASP A 397 3.04 35.86 -7.21
CA ASP A 397 3.11 34.39 -7.24
C ASP A 397 1.90 33.76 -6.52
N GLY A 398 1.50 32.57 -6.96
CA GLY A 398 0.39 31.86 -6.35
C GLY A 398 0.81 31.16 -5.05
N GLU A 399 -0.05 31.24 -4.04
CA GLU A 399 0.09 30.57 -2.74
C GLU A 399 -0.68 29.26 -2.69
N ILE A 400 -0.09 28.20 -2.13
CA ILE A 400 -0.78 26.91 -1.94
C ILE A 400 -1.80 27.09 -0.83
N VAL A 401 -3.06 26.81 -1.15
CA VAL A 401 -4.15 26.89 -0.18
C VAL A 401 -4.76 25.52 0.18
N CYS A 402 -4.57 24.52 -0.67
CA CYS A 402 -5.18 23.22 -0.49
C CYS A 402 -4.38 22.14 -1.24
N ARG A 403 -4.30 20.95 -0.67
CA ARG A 403 -3.88 19.72 -1.37
C ARG A 403 -4.93 18.65 -1.16
N VAL A 404 -5.34 18.02 -2.24
CA VAL A 404 -6.26 16.87 -2.19
C VAL A 404 -5.64 15.68 -2.92
N ALA A 405 -5.65 14.52 -2.30
CA ALA A 405 -5.28 13.31 -2.99
C ALA A 405 -6.29 13.02 -4.11
N SER A 406 -5.77 12.52 -5.23
CA SER A 406 -6.62 12.14 -6.35
C SER A 406 -7.57 11.00 -5.95
N PRO A 407 -8.85 11.04 -6.36
CA PRO A 407 -9.72 9.89 -6.20
C PRO A 407 -9.24 8.65 -6.97
N THR A 408 -8.34 8.80 -7.93
CA THR A 408 -7.72 7.67 -8.66
C THR A 408 -6.46 7.14 -7.98
N TYR A 409 -6.06 7.73 -6.85
CA TYR A 409 -4.83 7.40 -6.13
C TYR A 409 -4.67 5.91 -5.80
N ASN A 410 -5.73 5.27 -5.34
CA ASN A 410 -5.69 3.87 -4.90
C ASN A 410 -6.73 2.96 -5.57
N CYS A 411 -7.20 3.35 -6.75
CA CYS A 411 -8.09 2.53 -7.57
C CYS A 411 -7.33 1.91 -8.75
N GLY A 412 -7.75 0.72 -9.17
CA GLY A 412 -7.32 0.14 -10.44
C GLY A 412 -7.83 0.95 -11.64
N PHE A 413 -7.18 0.80 -12.80
CA PHE A 413 -7.52 1.54 -14.03
C PHE A 413 -8.99 1.42 -14.47
N ALA A 414 -9.63 0.30 -14.16
CA ALA A 414 -11.03 0.07 -14.54
C ALA A 414 -12.05 0.86 -13.70
N HIS A 415 -11.62 1.46 -12.58
CA HIS A 415 -12.49 2.09 -11.58
C HIS A 415 -12.13 3.54 -11.29
N GLU A 416 -11.53 4.22 -12.24
CA GLU A 416 -11.11 5.62 -12.08
C GLU A 416 -12.32 6.57 -11.98
N CYS A 417 -12.24 7.49 -11.02
CA CYS A 417 -13.16 8.60 -10.92
C CYS A 417 -12.88 9.63 -12.01
N LYS A 418 -13.92 10.11 -12.68
CA LYS A 418 -13.80 11.12 -13.74
C LYS A 418 -13.75 12.55 -13.21
N GLU A 419 -14.27 12.78 -12.00
CA GLU A 419 -14.40 14.11 -11.40
C GLU A 419 -13.75 14.15 -10.03
N VAL A 420 -13.17 15.29 -9.70
CA VAL A 420 -12.52 15.57 -8.43
C VAL A 420 -13.19 16.77 -7.78
N ARG A 421 -13.40 16.68 -6.48
CA ARG A 421 -13.87 17.78 -5.65
C ARG A 421 -12.83 18.15 -4.61
N ALA A 422 -12.35 19.39 -4.63
CA ALA A 422 -11.56 19.99 -3.57
C ALA A 422 -12.41 20.94 -2.73
N VAL A 423 -12.30 20.87 -1.41
CA VAL A 423 -13.03 21.74 -0.48
C VAL A 423 -12.05 22.29 0.54
N PHE A 424 -12.10 23.60 0.78
CA PHE A 424 -11.26 24.26 1.77
C PHE A 424 -11.95 25.51 2.35
N SER A 425 -11.47 26.02 3.49
CA SER A 425 -12.02 27.21 4.14
C SER A 425 -11.78 28.46 3.30
N VAL A 426 -12.79 29.33 3.19
CA VAL A 426 -12.65 30.65 2.52
C VAL A 426 -11.67 31.56 3.24
N ARG A 427 -11.33 31.31 4.50
CA ARG A 427 -10.30 32.08 5.22
C ARG A 427 -8.92 32.04 4.58
N LYS A 428 -8.66 31.04 3.74
CA LYS A 428 -7.44 30.91 2.93
C LYS A 428 -7.41 31.80 1.69
N LEU A 429 -8.46 32.57 1.45
CA LEU A 429 -8.59 33.42 0.27
C LEU A 429 -8.24 34.87 0.60
N PRO A 430 -7.63 35.63 -0.34
CA PRO A 430 -7.32 37.03 -0.12
C PRO A 430 -8.61 37.86 -0.08
N HIS A 431 -8.68 38.82 0.85
CA HIS A 431 -9.80 39.74 0.95
C HIS A 431 -9.62 40.94 0.02
N GLY A 432 -10.69 41.32 -0.69
CA GLY A 432 -10.75 42.55 -1.47
C GLY A 432 -9.89 42.59 -2.74
N VAL A 433 -9.05 41.60 -2.98
CA VAL A 433 -8.15 41.53 -4.15
C VAL A 433 -8.70 40.53 -5.17
N PRO A 434 -8.71 40.86 -6.48
CA PRO A 434 -9.04 39.91 -7.51
C PRO A 434 -8.03 38.74 -7.56
N TYR A 435 -8.52 37.52 -7.66
CA TYR A 435 -7.69 36.32 -7.74
C TYR A 435 -8.33 35.26 -8.66
N ARG A 436 -7.51 34.30 -9.07
CA ARG A 436 -7.95 33.05 -9.70
C ARG A 436 -7.49 31.87 -8.87
N LEU A 437 -8.23 30.78 -8.90
CA LEU A 437 -7.80 29.52 -8.36
C LEU A 437 -7.20 28.68 -9.48
N ALA A 438 -5.97 28.24 -9.31
CA ALA A 438 -5.26 27.37 -10.25
C ALA A 438 -5.12 25.98 -9.64
N VAL A 439 -5.53 24.94 -10.37
CA VAL A 439 -5.45 23.55 -9.95
C VAL A 439 -4.36 22.87 -10.76
N TYR A 440 -3.34 22.36 -10.07
CA TYR A 440 -2.19 21.68 -10.65
C TYR A 440 -2.29 20.17 -10.40
N PRO A 441 -2.34 19.33 -11.43
CA PRO A 441 -2.26 17.89 -11.26
C PRO A 441 -0.80 17.50 -11.03
N ARG A 442 -0.50 16.65 -10.04
CA ARG A 442 0.88 16.27 -9.73
C ARG A 442 1.04 14.75 -9.73
N ASN A 443 2.23 14.27 -10.09
CA ASN A 443 2.63 12.90 -9.83
C ASN A 443 3.08 12.71 -8.37
N CYS A 444 3.33 11.47 -7.95
CA CYS A 444 3.72 11.15 -6.56
C CYS A 444 5.05 11.81 -6.12
N PHE A 445 5.92 12.21 -7.05
CA PHE A 445 7.14 12.96 -6.77
C PHE A 445 6.94 14.49 -6.75
N GLY A 446 5.68 14.97 -6.78
CA GLY A 446 5.34 16.38 -6.70
C GLY A 446 5.56 17.18 -7.98
N ARG A 447 5.91 16.52 -9.11
CA ARG A 447 6.06 17.20 -10.40
C ARG A 447 4.67 17.52 -10.96
N ALA A 448 4.43 18.83 -11.20
CA ALA A 448 3.13 19.33 -11.61
C ALA A 448 3.01 19.44 -13.13
N GLY A 449 1.83 19.11 -13.64
CA GLY A 449 1.38 19.41 -14.99
C GLY A 449 0.86 20.83 -15.13
N ALA A 450 0.43 21.17 -16.36
CA ALA A 450 -0.17 22.47 -16.62
C ALA A 450 -1.48 22.63 -15.85
N PRO A 451 -1.70 23.79 -15.19
CA PRO A 451 -2.91 24.00 -14.40
C PRO A 451 -4.12 24.35 -15.26
N ILE A 452 -5.29 24.01 -14.76
CA ILE A 452 -6.55 24.65 -15.15
C ILE A 452 -6.88 25.77 -14.15
N ARG A 453 -7.65 26.78 -14.59
CA ARG A 453 -7.92 27.98 -13.77
C ARG A 453 -9.40 28.30 -13.70
N SER A 454 -9.84 28.78 -12.54
CA SER A 454 -11.17 29.38 -12.41
C SER A 454 -11.26 30.70 -13.13
N GLN A 455 -12.47 31.19 -13.33
CA GLN A 455 -12.70 32.62 -13.62
C GLN A 455 -12.19 33.50 -12.48
N THR A 456 -11.89 34.77 -12.78
CA THR A 456 -11.50 35.76 -11.77
C THR A 456 -12.59 35.93 -10.71
N ARG A 457 -12.19 35.92 -9.45
CA ARG A 457 -13.09 36.07 -8.30
C ARG A 457 -12.58 37.17 -7.39
N ARG A 458 -13.47 37.70 -6.57
CA ARG A 458 -13.17 38.64 -5.52
C ARG A 458 -13.89 38.18 -4.27
N SER A 459 -13.18 38.01 -3.15
CA SER A 459 -13.83 37.78 -1.86
C SER A 459 -14.25 39.14 -1.30
N SER A 460 -15.48 39.24 -0.89
CA SER A 460 -16.03 40.39 -0.15
C SER A 460 -15.43 40.42 1.26
#